data_03eb7e0d607a54cfd2db44f4866d5d74
#
_entry.id   03eb7e0d607a54cfd2db44f4866d5d74
#
_cell.length_a   1.000
_cell.length_b   1.000
_cell.length_c   1.000
_cell.angle_alpha   90.00
_cell.angle_beta   90.00
_cell.angle_gamma   90.00
#
_symmetry.space_group_name_H-M   'P 1'
#
loop_
_entity.id
_entity.type
_entity.pdbx_description
1 polymer ?
#
loop_
_entity_poly.entity_id
_entity_poly.type
_entity_poly.pdbx_seq_one_letter_code
_entity_poly.pdbx_strand_id
1 'polypeptide(L)'
;MLQHAKGNLIDMAEDGQFDIIVHGCNCHNTMGSGIAKEIRERHPVAYRADTNMHKRALNPVDLLGNYSWHVGCVGKEGKTFTIVNAYTQLNYLPRGVDHFDYESFKIILRKLSFISPDARYGFPYIGMGLAGGDPEEIKKILWYFANAIERTGGTVTLVEFNG
;
A
#
# COMPACT_ATOMS: atom_id res chain seq x y z
N MET A 1 14.16 -10.56 6.15
CA MET A 1 13.54 -11.55 5.22
C MET A 1 12.07 -11.18 4.99
N LEU A 2 11.62 -11.20 3.76
CA LEU A 2 10.20 -10.99 3.46
C LEU A 2 9.37 -12.12 4.06
N GLN A 3 8.41 -11.78 4.92
CA GLN A 3 7.51 -12.74 5.53
C GLN A 3 6.26 -12.92 4.66
N HIS A 4 5.62 -14.07 4.77
CA HIS A 4 4.41 -14.41 4.02
C HIS A 4 3.32 -14.87 4.98
N ALA A 5 2.09 -14.42 4.71
CA ALA A 5 0.91 -14.83 5.47
C ALA A 5 -0.29 -14.95 4.54
N LYS A 6 -1.32 -15.64 5.00
CA LYS A 6 -2.63 -15.70 4.33
C LYS A 6 -3.67 -15.08 5.25
N GLY A 7 -4.58 -14.30 4.68
CA GLY A 7 -5.65 -13.71 5.46
C GLY A 7 -6.21 -12.46 4.80
N ASN A 8 -6.85 -11.65 5.61
CA ASN A 8 -7.35 -10.34 5.22
C ASN A 8 -6.43 -9.28 5.84
N LEU A 9 -5.74 -8.52 4.99
CA LEU A 9 -4.76 -7.53 5.43
C LEU A 9 -5.38 -6.49 6.39
N ILE A 10 -6.60 -6.05 6.12
CA ILE A 10 -7.27 -5.03 6.93
C ILE A 10 -7.63 -5.61 8.30
N ASP A 11 -8.18 -6.83 8.33
CA ASP A 11 -8.47 -7.53 9.59
C ASP A 11 -7.21 -7.69 10.44
N MET A 12 -6.10 -8.08 9.83
CA MET A 12 -4.82 -8.27 10.51
C MET A 12 -4.29 -6.96 11.08
N ALA A 13 -4.42 -5.86 10.34
CA ALA A 13 -4.05 -4.53 10.83
C ALA A 13 -4.92 -4.10 12.02
N GLU A 14 -6.22 -4.33 11.92
CA GLU A 14 -7.16 -4.03 13.01
C GLU A 14 -6.89 -4.86 14.27
N ASP A 15 -6.36 -6.07 14.09
CA ASP A 15 -5.94 -6.94 15.20
C ASP A 15 -4.59 -6.51 15.82
N GLY A 16 -3.93 -5.51 15.26
CA GLY A 16 -2.66 -5.01 15.78
C GLY A 16 -1.42 -5.74 15.27
N GLN A 17 -1.53 -6.50 14.17
CA GLN A 17 -0.39 -7.23 13.61
C GLN A 17 0.55 -6.33 12.81
N PHE A 18 0.09 -5.19 12.31
CA PHE A 18 0.87 -4.25 11.52
C PHE A 18 0.76 -2.84 12.06
N ASP A 19 1.84 -2.09 11.97
CA ASP A 19 1.86 -0.65 12.24
C ASP A 19 1.43 0.14 11.02
N ILE A 20 1.81 -0.34 9.84
CA ILE A 20 1.53 0.31 8.56
C ILE A 20 1.11 -0.75 7.55
N ILE A 21 -0.02 -0.53 6.89
CA ILE A 21 -0.38 -1.30 5.70
C ILE A 21 -0.31 -0.39 4.47
N VAL A 22 0.18 -0.95 3.36
CA VAL A 22 0.40 -0.22 2.12
C VAL A 22 -0.38 -0.89 1.01
N HIS A 23 -1.20 -0.13 0.29
CA HIS A 23 -1.88 -0.63 -0.90
C HIS A 23 -1.62 0.29 -2.08
N GLY A 24 -1.74 -0.26 -3.29
CA GLY A 24 -1.53 0.49 -4.52
C GLY A 24 -2.78 1.25 -4.94
N CYS A 25 -2.59 2.49 -5.37
CA CYS A 25 -3.64 3.34 -5.89
C CYS A 25 -3.28 3.86 -7.28
N ASN A 26 -4.31 4.11 -8.10
CA ASN A 26 -4.15 4.92 -9.30
C ASN A 26 -4.17 6.41 -8.94
N CYS A 27 -3.88 7.26 -9.92
CA CYS A 27 -3.82 8.70 -9.71
C CYS A 27 -5.14 9.44 -10.02
N HIS A 28 -6.30 8.75 -9.92
CA HIS A 28 -7.61 9.31 -10.27
C HIS A 28 -8.63 9.35 -9.14
N ASN A 29 -8.19 9.10 -7.90
CA ASN A 29 -9.07 9.18 -6.71
C ASN A 29 -10.31 8.28 -6.79
N THR A 30 -10.13 7.03 -7.23
CA THR A 30 -11.27 6.11 -7.38
C THR A 30 -11.44 5.16 -6.20
N MET A 31 -10.38 4.46 -5.79
CA MET A 31 -10.45 3.39 -4.77
C MET A 31 -11.70 2.52 -4.96
N GLY A 32 -11.94 2.12 -6.20
CA GLY A 32 -13.21 1.54 -6.63
C GLY A 32 -13.24 0.03 -6.77
N SER A 33 -12.13 -0.68 -6.53
CA SER A 33 -12.09 -2.15 -6.68
C SER A 33 -11.07 -2.77 -5.74
N GLY A 34 -11.23 -4.08 -5.51
CA GLY A 34 -10.31 -4.86 -4.70
C GLY A 34 -10.15 -4.33 -3.29
N ILE A 35 -8.92 -4.40 -2.78
CA ILE A 35 -8.61 -3.93 -1.42
C ILE A 35 -8.83 -2.43 -1.25
N ALA A 36 -8.62 -1.64 -2.29
CA ALA A 36 -8.85 -0.20 -2.22
C ALA A 36 -10.32 0.12 -1.92
N LYS A 37 -11.24 -0.60 -2.55
CA LYS A 37 -12.68 -0.45 -2.27
C LYS A 37 -13.00 -0.83 -0.82
N GLU A 38 -12.46 -1.93 -0.33
CA GLU A 38 -12.68 -2.37 1.05
C GLU A 38 -12.12 -1.35 2.06
N ILE A 39 -10.95 -0.79 1.79
CA ILE A 39 -10.37 0.28 2.61
C ILE A 39 -11.29 1.50 2.62
N ARG A 40 -11.77 1.91 1.45
CA ARG A 40 -12.69 3.05 1.35
C ARG A 40 -13.96 2.85 2.18
N GLU A 41 -14.49 1.64 2.20
CA GLU A 41 -15.71 1.30 2.93
C GLU A 41 -15.47 1.18 4.44
N ARG A 42 -14.38 0.55 4.85
CA ARG A 42 -14.07 0.28 6.27
C ARG A 42 -13.32 1.42 6.96
N HIS A 43 -12.47 2.11 6.23
CA HIS A 43 -11.65 3.23 6.72
C HIS A 43 -11.75 4.42 5.78
N PRO A 44 -12.92 5.11 5.75
CA PRO A 44 -13.13 6.24 4.84
C PRO A 44 -12.15 7.38 5.04
N VAL A 45 -11.51 7.46 6.20
CA VAL A 45 -10.44 8.44 6.47
C VAL A 45 -9.25 8.27 5.52
N ALA A 46 -8.94 7.03 5.11
CA ALA A 46 -7.89 6.77 4.13
C ALA A 46 -8.29 7.27 2.73
N TYR A 47 -9.53 7.09 2.35
CA TYR A 47 -10.05 7.65 1.09
C TYR A 47 -10.05 9.17 1.13
N ARG A 48 -10.37 9.77 2.26
CA ARG A 48 -10.31 11.22 2.44
C ARG A 48 -8.89 11.75 2.26
N ALA A 49 -7.87 11.01 2.76
CA ALA A 49 -6.48 11.35 2.54
C ALA A 49 -6.12 11.36 1.04
N ASP A 50 -6.61 10.38 0.30
CA ASP A 50 -6.47 10.30 -1.16
C ASP A 50 -7.14 11.51 -1.83
N THR A 51 -8.36 11.80 -1.48
CA THR A 51 -9.12 12.96 -2.02
C THR A 51 -8.38 14.27 -1.75
N ASN A 52 -7.88 14.47 -0.55
CA ASN A 52 -7.14 15.68 -0.19
C ASN A 52 -5.83 15.80 -0.98
N MET A 53 -5.16 14.71 -1.23
CA MET A 53 -3.94 14.71 -2.05
C MET A 53 -4.23 15.11 -3.49
N HIS A 54 -5.33 14.59 -4.06
CA HIS A 54 -5.76 14.94 -5.43
C HIS A 54 -6.11 16.41 -5.57
N LYS A 55 -6.69 17.03 -4.54
CA LYS A 55 -7.00 18.46 -4.54
C LYS A 55 -5.76 19.35 -4.64
N ARG A 56 -4.61 18.85 -4.20
CA ARG A 56 -3.35 19.61 -4.22
C ARG A 56 -2.55 19.39 -5.50
N ALA A 57 -2.79 18.30 -6.21
CA ALA A 57 -2.08 17.97 -7.43
C ALA A 57 -2.61 18.80 -8.60
N LEU A 58 -1.72 19.36 -9.40
CA LEU A 58 -2.10 20.07 -10.63
C LEU A 58 -2.52 19.08 -11.72
N ASN A 59 -1.83 17.95 -11.81
CA ASN A 59 -2.12 16.89 -12.76
C ASN A 59 -2.05 15.53 -12.07
N PRO A 60 -2.84 14.52 -12.51
CA PRO A 60 -2.80 13.19 -11.92
C PRO A 60 -1.40 12.58 -11.90
N VAL A 61 -0.61 12.77 -12.94
CA VAL A 61 0.75 12.20 -13.04
C VAL A 61 1.69 12.72 -11.95
N ASP A 62 1.42 13.88 -11.37
CA ASP A 62 2.23 14.45 -10.29
C ASP A 62 2.19 13.61 -9.02
N LEU A 63 1.16 12.78 -8.86
CA LEU A 63 1.04 11.89 -7.71
C LEU A 63 1.90 10.63 -7.82
N LEU A 64 2.24 10.23 -9.05
CA LEU A 64 2.98 9.00 -9.29
C LEU A 64 4.34 9.03 -8.56
N GLY A 65 4.62 7.99 -7.76
CA GLY A 65 5.82 7.96 -6.92
C GLY A 65 5.68 8.67 -5.57
N ASN A 66 4.51 9.22 -5.29
CA ASN A 66 4.15 9.78 -4.00
C ASN A 66 3.16 8.87 -3.27
N TYR A 67 2.78 9.25 -2.08
CA TYR A 67 1.75 8.56 -1.32
C TYR A 67 0.96 9.56 -0.48
N SER A 68 -0.26 9.20 -0.14
CA SER A 68 -1.03 9.83 0.93
C SER A 68 -1.21 8.80 2.03
N TRP A 69 -1.49 9.23 3.26
CA TRP A 69 -1.71 8.30 4.35
C TRP A 69 -2.65 8.88 5.40
N HIS A 70 -3.23 7.98 6.18
CA HIS A 70 -3.91 8.35 7.41
C HIS A 70 -3.29 7.61 8.57
N VAL A 71 -2.75 8.36 9.53
CA VAL A 71 -2.16 7.85 10.77
C VAL A 71 -3.28 7.76 11.81
N GLY A 72 -3.35 6.63 12.52
CA GLY A 72 -4.35 6.46 13.59
C GLY A 72 -5.68 5.92 13.11
N CYS A 73 -5.67 5.05 12.10
CA CYS A 73 -6.85 4.25 11.79
C CYS A 73 -7.17 3.36 13.00
N VAL A 74 -8.44 3.30 13.40
CA VAL A 74 -8.84 2.61 14.62
C VAL A 74 -9.18 1.16 14.33
N GLY A 75 -8.48 0.27 14.99
CA GLY A 75 -8.71 -1.17 14.99
C GLY A 75 -9.43 -1.63 16.26
N LYS A 76 -9.25 -2.91 16.58
CA LYS A 76 -9.87 -3.55 17.75
C LYS A 76 -9.18 -3.11 19.05
N GLU A 77 -9.96 -2.97 20.12
CA GLU A 77 -9.46 -2.68 21.47
C GLU A 77 -8.60 -1.42 21.54
N GLY A 78 -8.94 -0.41 20.72
CA GLY A 78 -8.21 0.86 20.70
C GLY A 78 -6.85 0.80 19.99
N LYS A 79 -6.52 -0.32 19.37
CA LYS A 79 -5.30 -0.43 18.55
C LYS A 79 -5.38 0.49 17.34
N THR A 80 -4.28 1.10 16.97
CA THR A 80 -4.24 1.99 15.81
C THR A 80 -3.17 1.55 14.83
N PHE A 81 -3.35 1.93 13.58
CA PHE A 81 -2.42 1.64 12.51
C PHE A 81 -2.51 2.72 11.43
N THR A 82 -1.56 2.73 10.53
CA THR A 82 -1.51 3.68 9.41
C THR A 82 -1.85 2.97 8.11
N ILE A 83 -2.66 3.61 7.27
CA ILE A 83 -2.92 3.16 5.90
C ILE A 83 -2.20 4.10 4.94
N VAL A 84 -1.35 3.53 4.10
CA VAL A 84 -0.64 4.25 3.04
C VAL A 84 -1.29 3.95 1.70
N ASN A 85 -1.72 5.01 1.02
CA ASN A 85 -2.19 4.96 -0.37
C ASN A 85 -0.98 5.26 -1.27
N ALA A 86 -0.39 4.24 -1.84
CA ALA A 86 0.81 4.37 -2.66
C ALA A 86 0.43 4.55 -4.13
N TYR A 87 0.83 5.67 -4.74
CA TYR A 87 0.49 5.96 -6.13
C TYR A 87 1.47 5.25 -7.05
N THR A 88 1.16 3.99 -7.35
CA THR A 88 2.00 3.07 -8.11
C THR A 88 1.55 2.88 -9.55
N GLN A 89 0.46 3.50 -9.95
CA GLN A 89 -0.05 3.46 -11.33
C GLN A 89 -0.80 4.73 -11.66
N LEU A 90 -0.61 5.22 -12.90
CA LEU A 90 -1.32 6.41 -13.36
C LEU A 90 -2.79 6.09 -13.61
N ASN A 91 -3.05 5.06 -14.40
CA ASN A 91 -4.38 4.67 -14.85
C ASN A 91 -4.78 3.30 -14.31
N TYR A 92 -6.07 2.97 -14.45
CA TYR A 92 -6.63 1.67 -14.10
C TYR A 92 -7.32 1.00 -15.30
N LEU A 93 -7.42 1.67 -16.42
CA LEU A 93 -7.98 1.17 -17.68
C LEU A 93 -7.02 1.45 -18.84
N PRO A 94 -6.98 0.58 -19.86
CA PRO A 94 -7.74 -0.68 -19.98
C PRO A 94 -7.18 -1.78 -19.07
N ARG A 95 -8.01 -2.78 -18.75
CA ARG A 95 -7.58 -3.98 -18.02
C ARG A 95 -6.74 -4.88 -18.92
N GLY A 96 -5.93 -5.75 -18.33
CA GLY A 96 -5.05 -6.67 -19.05
C GLY A 96 -3.75 -6.06 -19.53
N VAL A 97 -3.47 -4.82 -19.17
CA VAL A 97 -2.23 -4.11 -19.45
C VAL A 97 -1.49 -3.90 -18.13
N ASP A 98 -0.17 -3.96 -18.17
CA ASP A 98 0.64 -3.66 -16.98
C ASP A 98 0.61 -2.15 -16.72
N HIS A 99 -0.15 -1.74 -15.72
CA HIS A 99 -0.25 -0.35 -15.28
C HIS A 99 0.72 -0.01 -14.16
N PHE A 100 1.37 -1.02 -13.57
CA PHE A 100 2.19 -0.82 -12.38
C PHE A 100 3.50 -0.12 -12.73
N ASP A 101 3.80 0.98 -12.04
CA ASP A 101 5.05 1.71 -12.22
C ASP A 101 6.06 1.26 -11.17
N TYR A 102 7.00 0.43 -11.58
CA TYR A 102 8.00 -0.19 -10.69
C TYR A 102 8.93 0.85 -10.06
N GLU A 103 9.34 1.87 -10.82
CA GLU A 103 10.22 2.92 -10.31
C GLU A 103 9.51 3.77 -9.26
N SER A 104 8.24 4.10 -9.49
CA SER A 104 7.42 4.79 -8.49
C SER A 104 7.30 3.99 -7.20
N PHE A 105 7.10 2.69 -7.30
CA PHE A 105 7.02 1.81 -6.14
C PHE A 105 8.33 1.83 -5.34
N LYS A 106 9.46 1.70 -6.01
CA LYS A 106 10.78 1.78 -5.37
C LYS A 106 10.99 3.12 -4.65
N ILE A 107 10.57 4.22 -5.28
CA ILE A 107 10.69 5.57 -4.69
C ILE A 107 9.84 5.67 -3.42
N ILE A 108 8.60 5.19 -3.46
CA ILE A 108 7.68 5.21 -2.31
C ILE A 108 8.28 4.40 -1.15
N LEU A 109 8.75 3.18 -1.43
CA LEU A 109 9.35 2.32 -0.40
C LEU A 109 10.58 2.96 0.23
N ARG A 110 11.40 3.64 -0.57
CA ARG A 110 12.58 4.37 -0.05
C ARG A 110 12.14 5.48 0.91
N LYS A 111 11.11 6.23 0.55
CA LYS A 111 10.55 7.28 1.43
C LYS A 111 10.04 6.69 2.74
N LEU A 112 9.30 5.59 2.67
CA LEU A 112 8.76 4.91 3.85
C LEU A 112 9.88 4.37 4.75
N SER A 113 10.93 3.78 4.16
CA SER A 113 12.06 3.26 4.94
C SER A 113 12.81 4.36 5.68
N PHE A 114 12.80 5.57 5.15
CA PHE A 114 13.42 6.74 5.80
C PHE A 114 12.55 7.28 6.92
N ILE A 115 11.23 7.33 6.72
CA ILE A 115 10.29 7.92 7.69
C ILE A 115 9.93 6.95 8.81
N SER A 116 9.75 5.67 8.50
CA SER A 116 9.32 4.64 9.45
C SER A 116 10.17 3.38 9.32
N PRO A 117 11.47 3.46 9.71
CA PRO A 117 12.42 2.38 9.44
C PRO A 117 12.23 1.12 10.30
N ASP A 118 11.50 1.22 11.40
CA ASP A 118 11.32 0.13 12.37
C ASP A 118 9.87 -0.36 12.45
N ALA A 119 9.02 0.05 11.52
CA ALA A 119 7.62 -0.33 11.52
C ALA A 119 7.40 -1.79 11.07
N ARG A 120 6.28 -2.36 11.51
CA ARG A 120 5.78 -3.65 11.01
C ARG A 120 4.87 -3.35 9.82
N TYR A 121 5.35 -3.64 8.62
CA TYR A 121 4.65 -3.37 7.36
C TYR A 121 3.86 -4.58 6.90
N GLY A 122 2.63 -4.34 6.45
CA GLY A 122 1.82 -5.34 5.74
C GLY A 122 1.50 -4.85 4.33
N PHE A 123 1.65 -5.75 3.36
CA PHE A 123 1.33 -5.50 1.95
C PHE A 123 0.38 -6.57 1.44
N PRO A 124 -0.63 -6.20 0.64
CA PRO A 124 -1.36 -7.18 -0.15
C PRO A 124 -0.49 -7.59 -1.35
N TYR A 125 -1.01 -8.41 -2.25
CA TYR A 125 -0.36 -8.69 -3.53
C TYR A 125 -0.44 -7.46 -4.43
N ILE A 126 0.20 -6.40 -3.98
CA ILE A 126 0.18 -5.07 -4.58
C ILE A 126 0.65 -5.12 -6.04
N GLY A 127 -0.15 -4.54 -6.93
CA GLY A 127 0.16 -4.47 -8.35
C GLY A 127 0.01 -5.78 -9.13
N MET A 128 -0.23 -6.90 -8.46
CA MET A 128 -0.24 -8.23 -9.08
C MET A 128 -1.63 -8.68 -9.56
N GLY A 129 -2.68 -7.94 -9.22
CA GLY A 129 -4.04 -8.23 -9.65
C GLY A 129 -4.45 -7.40 -10.87
N LEU A 130 -5.44 -6.52 -10.69
CA LEU A 130 -5.99 -5.70 -11.77
C LEU A 130 -4.97 -4.76 -12.41
N ALA A 131 -3.94 -4.36 -11.68
CA ALA A 131 -2.87 -3.51 -12.22
C ALA A 131 -1.99 -4.24 -13.25
N GLY A 132 -2.02 -5.57 -13.28
CA GLY A 132 -1.33 -6.37 -14.30
C GLY A 132 0.17 -6.44 -14.16
N GLY A 133 0.71 -6.12 -12.98
CA GLY A 133 2.16 -6.12 -12.74
C GLY A 133 2.74 -7.53 -12.66
N ASP A 134 4.04 -7.64 -12.94
CA ASP A 134 4.79 -8.89 -12.88
C ASP A 134 5.04 -9.29 -11.41
N PRO A 135 4.48 -10.42 -10.94
CA PRO A 135 4.63 -10.84 -9.55
C PRO A 135 6.10 -11.03 -9.13
N GLU A 136 6.92 -11.57 -10.00
CA GLU A 136 8.34 -11.82 -9.70
C GLU A 136 9.10 -10.51 -9.47
N GLU A 137 8.86 -9.52 -10.32
CA GLU A 137 9.50 -8.21 -10.21
C GLU A 137 9.06 -7.49 -8.93
N ILE A 138 7.76 -7.50 -8.65
CA ILE A 138 7.20 -6.84 -7.47
C ILE A 138 7.70 -7.51 -6.18
N LYS A 139 7.71 -8.83 -6.12
CA LYS A 139 8.22 -9.58 -4.96
C LYS A 139 9.71 -9.32 -4.72
N LYS A 140 10.48 -9.17 -5.79
CA LYS A 140 11.90 -8.83 -5.69
C LYS A 140 12.10 -7.45 -5.07
N ILE A 141 11.30 -6.48 -5.47
CA ILE A 141 11.34 -5.12 -4.89
C ILE A 141 11.00 -5.19 -3.40
N LEU A 142 9.95 -5.93 -3.04
CA LEU A 142 9.56 -6.12 -1.64
C LEU A 142 10.63 -6.85 -0.82
N TRP A 143 11.33 -7.80 -1.43
CA TRP A 143 12.42 -8.52 -0.76
C TRP A 143 13.55 -7.57 -0.35
N TYR A 144 13.95 -6.66 -1.24
CA TYR A 144 14.97 -5.66 -0.92
C TYR A 144 14.50 -4.69 0.17
N PHE A 145 13.25 -4.26 0.08
CA PHE A 145 12.64 -3.41 1.11
C PHE A 145 12.62 -4.12 2.48
N ALA A 146 12.21 -5.39 2.50
CA ALA A 146 12.15 -6.19 3.72
C ALA A 146 13.52 -6.30 4.39
N ASN A 147 14.57 -6.53 3.60
CA ASN A 147 15.92 -6.62 4.15
C ASN A 147 16.38 -5.27 4.75
N ALA A 148 16.03 -4.16 4.12
CA ALA A 148 16.35 -2.84 4.66
C ALA A 148 15.61 -2.56 5.98
N ILE A 149 14.33 -2.87 6.03
CA ILE A 149 13.49 -2.65 7.22
C ILE A 149 13.91 -3.56 8.37
N GLU A 150 14.27 -4.81 8.09
CA GLU A 150 14.75 -5.75 9.12
C GLU A 150 16.01 -5.25 9.81
N ARG A 151 16.93 -4.63 9.07
CA ARG A 151 18.17 -4.08 9.63
C ARG A 151 17.91 -2.97 10.63
N THR A 152 16.77 -2.33 10.57
CA THR A 152 16.39 -1.23 11.45
C THR A 152 15.30 -1.62 12.45
N GLY A 153 15.04 -2.92 12.61
CA GLY A 153 14.18 -3.46 13.66
C GLY A 153 12.71 -3.65 13.28
N GLY A 154 12.34 -3.41 12.03
CA GLY A 154 10.98 -3.63 11.55
C GLY A 154 10.78 -4.98 10.87
N THR A 155 9.60 -5.18 10.31
CA THR A 155 9.24 -6.39 9.55
C THR A 155 8.43 -6.02 8.31
N VAL A 156 8.46 -6.87 7.31
CA VAL A 156 7.64 -6.72 6.10
C VAL A 156 6.98 -8.06 5.79
N THR A 157 5.67 -8.06 5.70
CA THR A 157 4.85 -9.25 5.43
C THR A 157 4.01 -9.03 4.18
N LEU A 158 4.08 -9.97 3.26
CA LEU A 158 3.23 -10.05 2.08
C LEU A 158 2.05 -10.96 2.43
N VAL A 159 0.84 -10.42 2.36
CA VAL A 159 -0.39 -11.12 2.75
C VAL A 159 -1.18 -11.53 1.52
N GLU A 160 -1.35 -12.83 1.35
CA GLU A 160 -2.21 -13.42 0.32
C GLU A 160 -3.65 -13.43 0.83
N PHE A 161 -4.55 -12.81 0.08
CA PHE A 161 -5.96 -12.81 0.44
C PHE A 161 -6.56 -14.21 0.26
N ASN A 162 -7.23 -14.70 1.28
CA ASN A 162 -7.81 -16.06 1.27
C ASN A 162 -9.34 -16.07 1.43
N GLY A 163 -9.99 -15.00 1.04
CA GLY A 163 -11.43 -14.87 1.17
C GLY A 163 -11.82 -14.13 2.41
#